data_f910c1a15bae1c9d9e5f8d15db04a201
#
_entry.id   f910c1a15bae1c9d9e5f8d15db04a201
#
_cell.length_a   1.000
_cell.length_b   1.000
_cell.length_c   1.000
_cell.angle_alpha   90.00
_cell.angle_beta   90.00
_cell.angle_gamma   90.00
#
_symmetry.space_group_name_H-M   'P 1'
#
loop_
_entity.id
_entity.type
_entity.pdbx_description
1 polymer ?
#
loop_
_entity_poly.entity_id
_entity_poly.type
_entity_poly.pdbx_seq_one_letter_code
_entity_poly.pdbx_strand_id
1 'polypeptide(L)'
;MSENSSLTKNASFRYANALFNLALETNSAHKFEEDLDKILKIINEDPNFSLFIKSPLYPRENQLSTMKAIGLKLKLHANVINTILVMTSKRRLFALKEMILQYKDLCRNDRNELIVEVASVSELNQSDLEKIKKSINSKVDGNIIIKSKTDPNILGGLI
;
A
#
# COMPACT_ATOMS: atom_id res chain seq x y z
N MET A 1 4.07 -8.36 -22.80
CA MET A 1 4.30 -8.12 -21.34
C MET A 1 3.18 -7.31 -20.66
N SER A 2 2.21 -6.73 -21.37
CA SER A 2 1.13 -5.90 -20.79
C SER A 2 -0.06 -6.68 -20.20
N GLU A 3 -0.40 -7.86 -20.72
CA GLU A 3 -1.58 -8.63 -20.26
C GLU A 3 -1.44 -9.19 -18.84
N ASN A 4 -0.27 -9.69 -18.47
CA ASN A 4 -0.03 -10.19 -17.11
C ASN A 4 -0.10 -9.08 -16.05
N SER A 5 0.26 -7.86 -16.41
CA SER A 5 0.17 -6.69 -15.53
C SER A 5 -1.28 -6.28 -15.25
N SER A 6 -2.16 -6.35 -16.27
CA SER A 6 -3.58 -6.01 -16.12
C SER A 6 -4.34 -7.06 -15.31
N LEU A 7 -4.07 -8.34 -15.51
CA LEU A 7 -4.67 -9.43 -14.76
C LEU A 7 -4.28 -9.40 -13.28
N THR A 8 -3.01 -9.08 -12.99
CA THR A 8 -2.52 -8.94 -11.61
C THR A 8 -3.19 -7.75 -10.93
N LYS A 9 -3.29 -6.60 -11.60
CA LYS A 9 -3.98 -5.42 -11.08
C LYS A 9 -5.45 -5.68 -10.78
N ASN A 10 -6.15 -6.36 -11.69
CA ASN A 10 -7.56 -6.70 -11.49
C ASN A 10 -7.77 -7.69 -10.34
N ALA A 11 -6.88 -8.66 -10.18
CA ALA A 11 -6.96 -9.62 -9.09
C ALA A 11 -6.65 -8.96 -7.74
N SER A 12 -5.57 -8.18 -7.64
CA SER A 12 -5.20 -7.47 -6.41
C SER A 12 -6.27 -6.47 -5.97
N PHE A 13 -6.87 -5.74 -6.92
CA PHE A 13 -7.95 -4.80 -6.63
C PHE A 13 -9.18 -5.48 -6.00
N ARG A 14 -9.57 -6.66 -6.49
CA ARG A 14 -10.70 -7.41 -5.91
C ARG A 14 -10.46 -7.79 -4.45
N TYR A 15 -9.24 -8.23 -4.11
CA TYR A 15 -8.89 -8.56 -2.73
C TYR A 15 -8.78 -7.30 -1.86
N ALA A 16 -8.19 -6.23 -2.38
CA ALA A 16 -8.09 -4.96 -1.68
C ALA A 16 -9.48 -4.39 -1.36
N ASN A 17 -10.38 -4.37 -2.34
CA ASN A 17 -11.74 -3.88 -2.17
C ASN A 17 -12.56 -4.74 -1.20
N ALA A 18 -12.45 -6.07 -1.29
CA ALA A 18 -13.13 -6.97 -0.37
C ALA A 18 -12.64 -6.77 1.08
N LEU A 19 -11.32 -6.63 1.28
CA LEU A 19 -10.74 -6.36 2.60
C LEU A 19 -11.14 -4.98 3.11
N PHE A 20 -11.22 -3.97 2.24
CA PHE A 20 -11.65 -2.62 2.58
C PHE A 20 -13.11 -2.59 3.03
N ASN A 21 -14.01 -3.26 2.32
CA ASN A 21 -15.41 -3.36 2.72
C ASN A 21 -15.56 -4.04 4.10
N LEU A 22 -14.84 -5.13 4.35
CA LEU A 22 -14.78 -5.76 5.67
C LEU A 22 -14.24 -4.80 6.75
N ALA A 23 -13.28 -3.97 6.39
CA ALA A 23 -12.70 -2.99 7.28
C ALA A 23 -13.69 -1.89 7.67
N LEU A 24 -14.52 -1.44 6.72
CA LEU A 24 -15.60 -0.48 6.96
C LEU A 24 -16.68 -1.09 7.85
N GLU A 25 -17.15 -2.31 7.56
CA GLU A 25 -18.16 -3.02 8.35
C GLU A 25 -17.74 -3.23 9.81
N THR A 26 -16.43 -3.45 10.02
CA THR A 26 -15.87 -3.70 11.37
C THR A 26 -15.27 -2.45 12.04
N ASN A 27 -15.37 -1.28 11.41
CA ASN A 27 -14.71 -0.03 11.85
C ASN A 27 -13.20 -0.23 12.14
N SER A 28 -12.52 -1.05 11.35
CA SER A 28 -11.15 -1.48 11.59
C SER A 28 -10.18 -1.06 10.48
N ALA A 29 -10.55 -0.08 9.64
CA ALA A 29 -9.76 0.32 8.48
C ALA A 29 -8.32 0.72 8.84
N HIS A 30 -8.15 1.52 9.88
CA HIS A 30 -6.83 1.93 10.38
C HIS A 30 -6.01 0.73 10.88
N LYS A 31 -6.65 -0.20 11.61
CA LYS A 31 -5.98 -1.39 12.12
C LYS A 31 -5.50 -2.31 11.01
N PHE A 32 -6.31 -2.48 9.97
CA PHE A 32 -5.92 -3.28 8.81
C PHE A 32 -4.80 -2.60 8.02
N GLU A 33 -4.83 -1.27 7.90
CA GLU A 33 -3.76 -0.50 7.26
C GLU A 33 -2.43 -0.68 7.99
N GLU A 34 -2.40 -0.55 9.33
CA GLU A 34 -1.21 -0.82 10.15
C GLU A 34 -0.66 -2.24 9.97
N ASP A 35 -1.56 -3.23 9.97
CA ASP A 35 -1.17 -4.62 9.82
C ASP A 35 -0.59 -4.91 8.42
N LEU A 36 -1.18 -4.31 7.39
CA LEU A 36 -0.66 -4.40 6.03
C LEU A 36 0.68 -3.67 5.86
N ASP A 37 0.90 -2.57 6.58
CA ASP A 37 2.18 -1.85 6.58
C ASP A 37 3.31 -2.70 7.18
N LYS A 38 3.05 -3.47 8.24
CA LYS A 38 4.03 -4.43 8.78
C LYS A 38 4.48 -5.44 7.73
N ILE A 39 3.53 -5.96 6.95
CA ILE A 39 3.83 -6.91 5.88
C ILE A 39 4.59 -6.22 4.75
N LEU A 40 4.15 -5.04 4.34
CA LEU A 40 4.80 -4.27 3.27
C LEU A 40 6.26 -3.94 3.63
N LYS A 41 6.51 -3.61 4.89
CA LYS A 41 7.86 -3.39 5.41
C LYS A 41 8.73 -4.62 5.21
N ILE A 42 8.27 -5.80 5.61
CA ILE A 42 9.03 -7.05 5.43
C ILE A 42 9.27 -7.34 3.94
N ILE A 43 8.27 -7.13 3.07
CA ILE A 43 8.42 -7.33 1.62
C ILE A 43 9.53 -6.44 1.04
N ASN A 44 9.67 -5.22 1.56
CA ASN A 44 10.65 -4.26 1.05
C ASN A 44 12.05 -4.44 1.67
N GLU A 45 12.14 -4.89 2.93
CA GLU A 45 13.40 -5.02 3.67
C GLU A 45 14.04 -6.41 3.49
N ASP A 46 13.24 -7.47 3.26
CA ASP A 46 13.74 -8.83 3.09
C ASP A 46 13.59 -9.33 1.64
N PRO A 47 14.70 -9.36 0.87
CA PRO A 47 14.70 -9.88 -0.49
C PRO A 47 14.25 -11.34 -0.57
N ASN A 48 14.58 -12.18 0.44
CA ASN A 48 14.21 -13.59 0.45
C ASN A 48 12.69 -13.75 0.60
N PHE A 49 12.07 -12.94 1.46
CA PHE A 49 10.62 -12.93 1.59
C PHE A 49 9.95 -12.41 0.31
N SER A 50 10.51 -11.38 -0.34
CA SER A 50 10.02 -10.90 -1.63
C SER A 50 10.11 -11.97 -2.73
N LEU A 51 11.18 -12.77 -2.77
CA LEU A 51 11.31 -13.90 -3.68
C LEU A 51 10.32 -15.02 -3.33
N PHE A 52 10.16 -15.34 -2.05
CA PHE A 52 9.23 -16.35 -1.58
C PHE A 52 7.79 -16.10 -2.03
N ILE A 53 7.28 -14.87 -1.87
CA ILE A 53 5.90 -14.54 -2.28
C ILE A 53 5.69 -14.56 -3.80
N LYS A 54 6.75 -14.28 -4.58
CA LYS A 54 6.69 -14.24 -6.05
C LYS A 54 6.93 -15.60 -6.71
N SER A 55 7.63 -16.49 -6.03
CA SER A 55 8.06 -17.76 -6.62
C SER A 55 6.90 -18.76 -6.70
N PRO A 56 6.64 -19.34 -7.88
CA PRO A 56 5.66 -20.42 -8.03
C PRO A 56 6.19 -21.78 -7.58
N LEU A 57 7.49 -21.89 -7.26
CA LEU A 57 8.16 -23.17 -6.98
C LEU A 57 7.82 -23.73 -5.59
N TYR A 58 7.41 -22.87 -4.66
CA TYR A 58 7.06 -23.33 -3.32
C TYR A 58 5.71 -24.08 -3.32
N PRO A 59 5.63 -25.26 -2.67
CA PRO A 59 4.37 -25.94 -2.45
C PRO A 59 3.36 -25.02 -1.75
N ARG A 60 2.09 -25.10 -2.18
CA ARG A 60 1.03 -24.25 -1.62
C ARG A 60 0.89 -24.40 -0.11
N GLU A 61 1.05 -25.62 0.41
CA GLU A 61 0.95 -25.90 1.83
C GLU A 61 2.05 -25.21 2.64
N ASN A 62 3.27 -25.18 2.10
CA ASN A 62 4.39 -24.47 2.72
C ASN A 62 4.14 -22.95 2.70
N GLN A 63 3.59 -22.41 1.62
CA GLN A 63 3.23 -20.99 1.58
C GLN A 63 2.11 -20.67 2.58
N LEU A 64 1.09 -21.51 2.71
CA LEU A 64 0.00 -21.32 3.67
C LEU A 64 0.49 -21.38 5.11
N SER A 65 1.29 -22.39 5.47
CA SER A 65 1.83 -22.53 6.83
C SER A 65 2.76 -21.38 7.20
N THR A 66 3.62 -20.97 6.26
CA THR A 66 4.52 -19.81 6.45
C THR A 66 3.75 -18.51 6.65
N MET A 67 2.77 -18.22 5.79
CA MET A 67 1.97 -16.98 5.91
C MET A 67 1.13 -16.96 7.19
N LYS A 68 0.60 -18.13 7.60
CA LYS A 68 -0.10 -18.26 8.89
C LYS A 68 0.83 -17.99 10.07
N ALA A 69 2.03 -18.55 10.07
CA ALA A 69 3.04 -18.33 11.12
C ALA A 69 3.46 -16.85 11.21
N ILE A 70 3.70 -16.20 10.06
CA ILE A 70 4.02 -14.76 9.99
C ILE A 70 2.86 -13.94 10.54
N GLY A 71 1.62 -14.23 10.13
CA GLY A 71 0.45 -13.53 10.62
C GLY A 71 0.29 -13.60 12.13
N LEU A 72 0.52 -14.76 12.73
CA LEU A 72 0.49 -14.95 14.18
C LEU A 72 1.63 -14.21 14.88
N LYS A 73 2.86 -14.28 14.35
CA LYS A 73 4.03 -13.60 14.90
C LYS A 73 3.89 -12.08 14.90
N LEU A 74 3.32 -11.53 13.85
CA LEU A 74 3.06 -10.09 13.70
C LEU A 74 1.78 -9.64 14.42
N LYS A 75 1.01 -10.57 15.00
CA LYS A 75 -0.28 -10.31 15.66
C LYS A 75 -1.25 -9.55 14.74
N LEU A 76 -1.34 -9.99 13.48
CA LEU A 76 -2.24 -9.38 12.51
C LEU A 76 -3.70 -9.70 12.84
N HIS A 77 -4.59 -8.81 12.43
CA HIS A 77 -6.03 -9.02 12.56
C HIS A 77 -6.48 -10.25 11.75
N ALA A 78 -7.44 -11.01 12.27
CA ALA A 78 -7.91 -12.27 11.68
C ALA A 78 -8.35 -12.11 10.22
N ASN A 79 -9.07 -11.03 9.89
CA ASN A 79 -9.54 -10.76 8.53
C ASN A 79 -8.37 -10.51 7.54
N VAL A 80 -7.31 -9.83 8.00
CA VAL A 80 -6.09 -9.61 7.20
C VAL A 80 -5.39 -10.94 6.93
N ILE A 81 -5.20 -11.76 7.97
CA ILE A 81 -4.60 -13.10 7.83
C ILE A 81 -5.44 -13.94 6.86
N ASN A 82 -6.76 -14.01 7.06
CA ASN A 82 -7.66 -14.80 6.23
C ASN A 82 -7.60 -14.38 4.75
N THR A 83 -7.56 -13.08 4.47
CA THR A 83 -7.43 -12.58 3.09
C THR A 83 -6.12 -13.05 2.45
N ILE A 84 -5.00 -12.96 3.18
CA ILE A 84 -3.70 -13.45 2.69
C ILE A 84 -3.72 -14.97 2.45
N LEU A 85 -4.32 -15.74 3.36
CA LEU A 85 -4.45 -17.18 3.21
C LEU A 85 -5.34 -17.55 2.01
N VAL A 86 -6.42 -16.81 1.75
CA VAL A 86 -7.24 -16.98 0.55
C VAL A 86 -6.43 -16.68 -0.72
N MET A 87 -5.67 -15.58 -0.75
CA MET A 87 -4.77 -15.29 -1.87
C MET A 87 -3.76 -16.42 -2.10
N THR A 88 -3.16 -16.93 -1.02
CA THR A 88 -2.21 -18.05 -1.07
C THR A 88 -2.86 -19.31 -1.60
N SER A 89 -4.05 -19.67 -1.11
CA SER A 89 -4.80 -20.86 -1.56
C SER A 89 -5.16 -20.82 -3.05
N LYS A 90 -5.36 -19.60 -3.59
CA LYS A 90 -5.64 -19.36 -5.02
C LYS A 90 -4.38 -19.14 -5.85
N ARG A 91 -3.18 -19.39 -5.30
CA ARG A 91 -1.87 -19.16 -5.94
C ARG A 91 -1.69 -17.72 -6.43
N ARG A 92 -2.19 -16.73 -5.68
CA ARG A 92 -2.11 -15.30 -5.99
C ARG A 92 -1.28 -14.50 -4.99
N LEU A 93 -0.43 -15.18 -4.22
CA LEU A 93 0.42 -14.53 -3.21
C LEU A 93 1.38 -13.50 -3.83
N PHE A 94 1.80 -13.72 -5.09
CA PHE A 94 2.64 -12.76 -5.83
C PHE A 94 2.00 -11.37 -5.98
N ALA A 95 0.67 -11.27 -5.91
CA ALA A 95 -0.07 -10.02 -6.01
C ALA A 95 -0.24 -9.31 -4.65
N LEU A 96 0.35 -9.83 -3.56
CA LEU A 96 0.17 -9.32 -2.20
C LEU A 96 0.64 -7.87 -2.07
N LYS A 97 1.83 -7.55 -2.58
CA LYS A 97 2.36 -6.18 -2.54
C LYS A 97 1.43 -5.19 -3.22
N GLU A 98 0.95 -5.54 -4.40
CA GLU A 98 0.03 -4.70 -5.17
C GLU A 98 -1.33 -4.55 -4.46
N MET A 99 -1.84 -5.62 -3.86
CA MET A 99 -3.07 -5.59 -3.08
C MET A 99 -2.95 -4.62 -1.88
N ILE A 100 -1.82 -4.63 -1.19
CA ILE A 100 -1.57 -3.72 -0.06
C ILE A 100 -1.58 -2.26 -0.53
N LEU A 101 -0.91 -1.95 -1.64
CA LEU A 101 -0.87 -0.59 -2.19
C LEU A 101 -2.26 -0.11 -2.58
N GLN A 102 -3.05 -0.95 -3.24
CA GLN A 102 -4.42 -0.63 -3.63
C GLN A 102 -5.36 -0.46 -2.41
N TYR A 103 -5.19 -1.26 -1.36
CA TYR A 103 -5.91 -1.08 -0.10
C TYR A 103 -5.62 0.30 0.50
N LYS A 104 -4.36 0.72 0.53
CA LYS A 104 -3.96 2.04 1.01
C LYS A 104 -4.54 3.18 0.18
N ASP A 105 -4.63 2.99 -1.14
CA ASP A 105 -5.27 3.96 -2.02
C ASP A 105 -6.78 4.07 -1.75
N LEU A 106 -7.47 2.95 -1.49
CA LEU A 106 -8.88 2.96 -1.08
C LEU A 106 -9.08 3.70 0.25
N CYS A 107 -8.22 3.44 1.24
CA CYS A 107 -8.28 4.15 2.52
C CYS A 107 -8.07 5.67 2.37
N ARG A 108 -7.14 6.09 1.50
CA ARG A 108 -6.89 7.52 1.22
C ARG A 108 -8.08 8.18 0.55
N ASN A 109 -8.66 7.50 -0.44
CA ASN A 109 -9.84 8.01 -1.14
C ASN A 109 -11.03 8.18 -0.18
N ASP A 110 -11.23 7.23 0.73
CA ASP A 110 -12.28 7.29 1.75
C ASP A 110 -12.08 8.48 2.72
N ARG A 111 -10.82 8.78 3.06
CA ARG A 111 -10.46 9.94 3.89
C ARG A 111 -10.38 11.26 3.11
N ASN A 112 -10.70 11.26 1.81
CA ASN A 112 -10.50 12.40 0.90
C ASN A 112 -9.06 12.96 0.97
N GLU A 113 -8.06 12.08 1.13
CA GLU A 113 -6.65 12.46 1.16
C GLU A 113 -6.10 12.58 -0.27
N LEU A 114 -5.64 13.76 -0.62
CA LEU A 114 -4.98 14.05 -1.90
C LEU A 114 -3.46 14.08 -1.71
N ILE A 115 -2.75 13.24 -2.44
CA ILE A 115 -1.29 13.29 -2.47
C ILE A 115 -0.87 14.29 -3.54
N VAL A 116 -0.17 15.34 -3.12
CA VAL A 116 0.47 16.30 -4.02
C VAL A 116 1.96 16.08 -3.99
N GLU A 117 2.54 15.70 -5.14
CA GLU A 117 3.99 15.61 -5.28
C GLU A 117 4.53 16.99 -5.66
N VAL A 118 5.44 17.49 -4.83
CA VAL A 118 6.09 18.78 -5.05
C VAL A 118 7.57 18.53 -5.33
N ALA A 119 8.01 18.85 -6.55
CA ALA A 119 9.42 18.81 -6.89
C ALA A 119 10.05 20.19 -6.63
N SER A 120 11.20 20.22 -5.94
CA SER A 120 11.93 21.44 -5.60
C SER A 120 13.44 21.26 -5.83
N VAL A 121 14.16 22.35 -6.05
CA VAL A 121 15.63 22.35 -6.22
C VAL A 121 16.35 22.01 -4.91
N SER A 122 15.80 22.41 -3.78
CA SER A 122 16.35 22.19 -2.44
C SER A 122 15.30 21.57 -1.51
N GLU A 123 15.75 21.02 -0.39
CA GLU A 123 14.84 20.53 0.64
C GLU A 123 13.92 21.64 1.16
N LEU A 124 12.61 21.37 1.14
CA LEU A 124 11.60 22.29 1.61
C LEU A 124 11.58 22.28 3.15
N ASN A 125 11.64 23.45 3.76
CA ASN A 125 11.46 23.58 5.19
C ASN A 125 9.97 23.47 5.56
N GLN A 126 9.70 23.30 6.85
CA GLN A 126 8.34 23.11 7.37
C GLN A 126 7.40 24.29 7.08
N SER A 127 7.95 25.53 7.11
CA SER A 127 7.22 26.75 6.78
C SER A 127 6.79 26.80 5.31
N ASP A 128 7.64 26.34 4.41
CA ASP A 128 7.32 26.33 2.97
C ASP A 128 6.28 25.25 2.65
N LEU A 129 6.38 24.07 3.29
CA LEU A 129 5.37 23.01 3.18
C LEU A 129 3.99 23.51 3.66
N GLU A 130 3.93 24.28 4.75
CA GLU A 130 2.67 24.85 5.25
C GLU A 130 2.08 25.90 4.30
N LYS A 131 2.91 26.76 3.69
CA LYS A 131 2.46 27.73 2.69
C LYS A 131 1.89 27.04 1.45
N ILE A 132 2.59 26.02 0.97
CA ILE A 132 2.14 25.21 -0.17
C ILE A 132 0.81 24.52 0.17
N LYS A 133 0.70 23.90 1.35
CA LYS A 133 -0.52 23.26 1.83
C LYS A 133 -1.69 24.24 1.89
N LYS A 134 -1.48 25.44 2.43
CA LYS A 134 -2.52 26.49 2.46
C LYS A 134 -2.95 26.95 1.07
N SER A 135 -1.99 27.13 0.16
CA SER A 135 -2.28 27.54 -1.22
C SER A 135 -3.07 26.50 -2.00
N ILE A 136 -2.81 25.20 -1.75
CA ILE A 136 -3.52 24.11 -2.42
C ILE A 136 -4.90 23.89 -1.77
N ASN A 137 -5.02 23.94 -0.45
CA ASN A 137 -6.29 23.83 0.28
C ASN A 137 -7.31 24.92 -0.13
N SER A 138 -6.84 26.08 -0.59
CA SER A 138 -7.75 27.12 -1.11
C SER A 138 -8.36 26.80 -2.47
N LYS A 139 -7.83 25.80 -3.18
CA LYS A 139 -8.23 25.42 -4.55
C LYS A 139 -8.87 24.05 -4.65
N VAL A 140 -8.65 23.19 -3.65
CA VAL A 140 -9.09 21.79 -3.66
C VAL A 140 -9.64 21.44 -2.28
N ASP A 141 -10.86 20.91 -2.24
CA ASP A 141 -11.45 20.37 -1.01
C ASP A 141 -10.88 18.97 -0.74
N GLY A 142 -10.12 18.83 0.35
CA GLY A 142 -9.56 17.53 0.77
C GLY A 142 -8.40 17.67 1.75
N ASN A 143 -8.05 16.58 2.38
CA ASN A 143 -6.88 16.54 3.26
C ASN A 143 -5.61 16.33 2.43
N ILE A 144 -4.77 17.36 2.31
CA ILE A 144 -3.60 17.35 1.43
C ILE A 144 -2.39 16.75 2.14
N ILE A 145 -1.83 15.70 1.56
CA ILE A 145 -0.54 15.12 1.93
C ILE A 145 0.50 15.53 0.90
N ILE A 146 1.47 16.35 1.31
CA ILE A 146 2.55 16.79 0.43
C ILE A 146 3.70 15.79 0.49
N LYS A 147 4.11 15.27 -0.66
CA LYS A 147 5.36 14.53 -0.84
C LYS A 147 6.36 15.43 -1.55
N SER A 148 7.39 15.87 -0.85
CA SER A 148 8.48 16.64 -1.45
C SER A 148 9.52 15.70 -2.06
N LYS A 149 9.94 16.03 -3.28
CA LYS A 149 11.06 15.39 -3.96
C LYS A 149 12.05 16.46 -4.39
N THR A 150 13.33 16.27 -4.06
CA THR A 150 14.38 17.16 -4.54
C THR A 150 14.80 16.73 -5.95
N ASP A 151 14.71 17.64 -6.90
CA ASP A 151 15.20 17.43 -8.28
C ASP A 151 16.13 18.57 -8.67
N PRO A 152 17.46 18.34 -8.74
CA PRO A 152 18.45 19.35 -9.07
C PRO A 152 18.36 19.86 -10.51
N ASN A 153 17.60 19.18 -11.39
CA ASN A 153 17.47 19.58 -12.80
C ASN A 153 16.41 20.68 -13.01
N ILE A 154 15.68 21.05 -11.98
CA ILE A 154 14.71 22.15 -12.06
C ILE A 154 15.50 23.46 -12.00
N LEU A 155 15.33 24.32 -13.01
CA LEU A 155 16.03 25.62 -13.12
C LEU A 155 15.64 26.64 -12.03
N GLY A 156 14.62 26.36 -11.25
CA GLY A 156 14.13 27.17 -10.13
C GLY A 156 12.61 27.09 -9.95
N GLY A 157 12.14 27.34 -8.73
CA GLY A 157 10.72 27.27 -8.40
C GLY A 157 10.26 25.88 -7.89
N LEU A 158 8.94 25.69 -7.91
CA LEU A 158 8.25 24.46 -7.49
C LEU A 158 7.43 23.95 -8.67
N ILE A 159 7.42 22.66 -8.90
CA ILE A 159 6.56 21.95 -9.85
C ILE A 159 5.65 21.01 -9.09
#